data_97efc0dc5cd992633e699bbb92a88e62
#
_entry.id   97efc0dc5cd992633e699bbb92a88e62
#
_cell.length_a   1.000
_cell.length_b   1.000
_cell.length_c   1.000
_cell.angle_alpha   90.00
_cell.angle_beta   90.00
_cell.angle_gamma   90.00
#
_symmetry.space_group_name_H-M   'P 1'
#
loop_
_entity.id
_entity.type
_entity.pdbx_description
1 polymer ?
#
loop_
_entity_poly.entity_id
_entity_poly.type
_entity_poly.pdbx_seq_one_letter_code
_entity_poly.pdbx_strand_id
1 'polypeptide(L)'
;MKKIMGVDYGDARTGIALSDLLCSIVGSTTVIHSRNREKTLQEVLRIAKEQDVGEIVVGLPKNMDGTEGARAELCRTLAREIEERTGLPVKLWDERRTTVEAHQILNQHNYHGTKRKNTVDAVAAALILEGYLGFRRR
;
A
#
# COMPACT_ATOMS: atom_id res chain seq x y z
N MET A 1 15.71 9.63 -11.23
CA MET A 1 14.91 8.42 -10.93
C MET A 1 13.90 8.75 -9.85
N LYS A 2 12.72 8.14 -9.91
CA LYS A 2 11.64 8.42 -8.98
C LYS A 2 11.28 7.20 -8.16
N LYS A 3 10.80 7.43 -6.95
CA LYS A 3 10.39 6.35 -6.04
C LYS A 3 9.08 5.70 -6.49
N ILE A 4 8.86 4.49 -6.02
CA ILE A 4 7.57 3.80 -6.16
C ILE A 4 6.91 3.77 -4.79
N MET A 5 5.61 4.05 -4.76
CA MET A 5 4.81 4.04 -3.53
C MET A 5 3.89 2.82 -3.51
N GLY A 6 3.89 2.08 -2.41
CA GLY A 6 2.90 1.03 -2.14
C GLY A 6 1.83 1.55 -1.21
N VAL A 7 0.58 1.22 -1.48
CA VAL A 7 -0.57 1.68 -0.68
C VAL A 7 -1.42 0.48 -0.27
N ASP A 8 -1.64 0.35 1.03
CA ASP A 8 -2.58 -0.62 1.60
C ASP A 8 -3.74 0.16 2.22
N TYR A 9 -4.81 0.34 1.44
CA TYR A 9 -5.94 1.17 1.83
C TYR A 9 -6.81 0.50 2.90
N GLY A 10 -7.04 1.20 4.00
CA GLY A 10 -7.90 0.75 5.09
C GLY A 10 -8.94 1.79 5.48
N ASP A 11 -10.00 1.37 6.18
CA ASP A 11 -11.10 2.26 6.58
C ASP A 11 -10.65 3.30 7.61
N ALA A 12 -9.78 2.93 8.51
CA ALA A 12 -9.30 3.80 9.59
C ALA A 12 -7.81 4.10 9.47
N ARG A 13 -7.07 3.23 8.81
CA ARG A 13 -5.62 3.36 8.64
C ARG A 13 -5.23 2.90 7.25
N THR A 14 -4.37 3.66 6.62
CA THR A 14 -3.83 3.31 5.30
C THR A 14 -2.31 3.25 5.41
N GLY A 15 -1.75 2.09 5.10
CA GLY A 15 -0.30 1.90 5.09
C GLY A 15 0.32 2.43 3.82
N ILE A 16 1.45 3.10 3.96
CA ILE A 16 2.22 3.63 2.84
C ILE A 16 3.64 3.11 2.93
N ALA A 17 4.17 2.61 1.83
CA ALA A 17 5.57 2.23 1.70
C ALA A 17 6.19 2.98 0.54
N LEU A 18 7.44 3.39 0.69
CA LEU A 18 8.19 4.07 -0.36
C LEU A 18 9.46 3.29 -0.67
N SER A 19 9.77 3.14 -1.94
CA SER A 19 11.02 2.51 -2.35
C SER A 19 12.19 3.47 -2.19
N ASP A 20 13.40 2.95 -2.31
CA ASP A 20 14.58 3.79 -2.50
C ASP A 20 14.55 4.37 -3.93
N LEU A 21 15.47 5.27 -4.24
CA LEU A 21 15.55 5.91 -5.56
C LEU A 21 15.86 4.93 -6.69
N LEU A 22 16.52 3.82 -6.37
CA LEU A 22 16.86 2.79 -7.36
C LEU A 22 15.71 1.82 -7.60
N CYS A 23 14.60 1.96 -6.87
CA CYS A 23 13.44 1.06 -6.94
C CYS A 23 13.84 -0.40 -6.69
N SER A 24 14.78 -0.61 -5.78
CA SER A 24 15.30 -1.94 -5.44
C SER A 24 14.69 -2.54 -4.19
N ILE A 25 14.53 -1.71 -3.15
CA ILE A 25 14.06 -2.14 -1.83
C ILE A 25 13.06 -1.14 -1.27
N VAL A 26 12.33 -1.56 -0.23
CA VAL A 26 11.50 -0.65 0.55
C VAL A 26 12.40 0.19 1.45
N GLY A 27 12.34 1.51 1.29
CA GLY A 27 13.18 2.44 2.04
C GLY A 27 12.52 2.98 3.30
N SER A 28 11.21 3.20 3.28
CA SER A 28 10.48 3.74 4.43
C SER A 28 9.02 3.36 4.40
N THR A 29 8.37 3.43 5.56
CA THR A 29 6.93 3.19 5.69
C THR A 29 6.32 4.24 6.61
N THR A 30 5.03 4.49 6.42
CA THR A 30 4.23 5.33 7.31
C THR A 30 2.78 4.88 7.29
N VAL A 31 1.97 5.39 8.19
CA VAL A 31 0.54 5.07 8.28
C VAL A 31 -0.25 6.37 8.31
N ILE A 32 -1.26 6.45 7.46
CA ILE A 32 -2.21 7.55 7.46
C ILE A 32 -3.39 7.15 8.35
N HIS A 33 -3.67 7.95 9.38
CA HIS A 33 -4.79 7.72 10.29
C HIS A 33 -5.95 8.62 9.87
N SER A 34 -6.93 8.06 9.20
CA SER A 34 -8.12 8.80 8.79
C SER A 34 -9.25 7.85 8.42
N ARG A 35 -10.46 8.18 8.88
CA ARG A 35 -11.67 7.48 8.46
C ARG A 35 -12.38 8.20 7.31
N ASN A 36 -11.86 9.38 6.92
CA ASN A 36 -12.40 10.16 5.81
C ASN A 36 -11.63 9.81 4.54
N ARG A 37 -12.33 9.24 3.56
CA ARG A 37 -11.72 8.77 2.31
C ARG A 37 -11.03 9.89 1.54
N GLU A 38 -11.65 11.07 1.48
CA GLU A 38 -11.07 12.20 0.75
C GLU A 38 -9.80 12.71 1.43
N LYS A 39 -9.78 12.75 2.76
CA LYS A 39 -8.56 13.14 3.50
C LYS A 39 -7.45 12.12 3.29
N THR A 40 -7.78 10.83 3.28
CA THR A 40 -6.80 9.78 2.99
C THR A 40 -6.22 9.98 1.60
N LEU A 41 -7.07 10.22 0.61
CA LEU A 41 -6.63 10.46 -0.75
C LEU A 41 -5.72 11.69 -0.84
N GLN A 42 -6.10 12.79 -0.19
CA GLN A 42 -5.28 14.00 -0.17
C GLN A 42 -3.90 13.75 0.45
N GLU A 43 -3.84 12.96 1.53
CA GLU A 43 -2.56 12.60 2.15
C GLU A 43 -1.69 11.74 1.24
N VAL A 44 -2.28 10.79 0.53
CA VAL A 44 -1.55 10.00 -0.46
C VAL A 44 -0.96 10.90 -1.54
N LEU A 45 -1.76 11.84 -2.04
CA LEU A 45 -1.30 12.78 -3.07
C LEU A 45 -0.18 13.68 -2.55
N ARG A 46 -0.30 14.14 -1.30
CA ARG A 46 0.73 14.98 -0.67
C ARG A 46 2.05 14.24 -0.55
N ILE A 47 2.01 13.01 -0.05
CA ILE A 47 3.21 12.18 0.10
C ILE A 47 3.84 11.89 -1.27
N ALA A 48 3.02 11.57 -2.26
CA ALA A 48 3.51 11.30 -3.61
C ALA A 48 4.26 12.50 -4.18
N LYS A 49 3.74 13.70 -3.96
CA LYS A 49 4.38 14.93 -4.43
C LYS A 49 5.66 15.24 -3.65
N GLU A 50 5.60 15.19 -2.31
CA GLU A 50 6.76 15.51 -1.47
C GLU A 50 7.91 14.54 -1.66
N GLN A 51 7.61 13.27 -1.89
CA GLN A 51 8.63 12.23 -2.04
C GLN A 51 9.04 11.99 -3.50
N ASP A 52 8.53 12.80 -4.42
CA ASP A 52 8.82 12.70 -5.85
C ASP A 52 8.57 11.27 -6.37
N VAL A 53 7.37 10.78 -6.13
CA VAL A 53 6.95 9.44 -6.55
C VAL A 53 6.64 9.43 -8.04
N GLY A 54 7.09 8.41 -8.76
CA GLY A 54 6.85 8.28 -10.19
C GLY A 54 5.87 7.17 -10.56
N GLU A 55 5.55 6.30 -9.63
CA GLU A 55 4.63 5.18 -9.86
C GLU A 55 4.03 4.74 -8.53
N ILE A 56 2.77 4.29 -8.57
CA ILE A 56 2.06 3.87 -7.36
C ILE A 56 1.50 2.47 -7.58
N VAL A 57 1.60 1.62 -6.55
CA VAL A 57 0.99 0.31 -6.53
C VAL A 57 0.02 0.23 -5.36
N VAL A 58 -1.24 -0.12 -5.66
CA VAL A 58 -2.30 -0.23 -4.65
C VAL A 58 -2.62 -1.71 -4.46
N GLY A 59 -2.64 -2.16 -3.21
CA GLY A 59 -3.02 -3.53 -2.88
C GLY A 59 -4.48 -3.76 -3.25
N LEU A 60 -4.76 -4.91 -3.87
CA LEU A 60 -6.11 -5.30 -4.26
C LEU A 60 -6.50 -6.54 -3.47
N PRO A 61 -7.42 -6.41 -2.48
CA PRO A 61 -7.84 -7.56 -1.69
C PRO A 61 -8.80 -8.43 -2.51
N LYS A 62 -8.44 -9.69 -2.67
CA LYS A 62 -9.29 -10.67 -3.34
C LYS A 62 -9.64 -11.79 -2.38
N ASN A 63 -10.79 -12.42 -2.60
CA ASN A 63 -11.14 -13.64 -1.89
C ASN A 63 -10.21 -14.77 -2.33
N MET A 64 -10.11 -15.82 -1.52
CA MET A 64 -9.18 -16.93 -1.81
C MET A 64 -9.45 -17.61 -3.15
N ASP A 65 -10.71 -17.55 -3.61
CA ASP A 65 -11.10 -18.11 -4.92
C ASP A 65 -10.84 -17.16 -6.09
N GLY A 66 -10.26 -15.99 -5.84
CA GLY A 66 -9.95 -15.00 -6.86
C GLY A 66 -11.07 -14.00 -7.14
N THR A 67 -12.24 -14.16 -6.50
CA THR A 67 -13.34 -13.20 -6.67
C THR A 67 -13.05 -11.92 -5.89
N GLU A 68 -13.70 -10.83 -6.30
CA GLU A 68 -13.54 -9.52 -5.68
C GLU A 68 -14.85 -9.08 -5.04
N GLY A 69 -14.74 -8.56 -3.82
CA GLY A 69 -15.89 -8.03 -3.09
C GLY A 69 -15.88 -6.51 -3.06
N ALA A 70 -16.69 -5.94 -2.15
CA ALA A 70 -16.84 -4.49 -2.01
C ALA A 70 -15.51 -3.81 -1.69
N ARG A 71 -14.67 -4.45 -0.89
CA ARG A 71 -13.35 -3.91 -0.52
C ARG A 71 -12.44 -3.73 -1.73
N ALA A 72 -12.40 -4.71 -2.60
CA ALA A 72 -11.62 -4.65 -3.83
C ALA A 72 -12.11 -3.52 -4.74
N GLU A 73 -13.42 -3.32 -4.81
CA GLU A 73 -14.00 -2.23 -5.60
C GLU A 73 -13.58 -0.86 -5.08
N LEU A 74 -13.56 -0.68 -3.74
CA LEU A 74 -13.09 0.56 -3.13
C LEU A 74 -11.61 0.82 -3.49
N CYS A 75 -10.79 -0.22 -3.46
CA CYS A 75 -9.38 -0.09 -3.80
C CYS A 75 -9.18 0.25 -5.29
N ARG A 76 -9.97 -0.34 -6.18
CA ARG A 76 -9.92 0.00 -7.60
C ARG A 76 -10.33 1.44 -7.86
N THR A 77 -11.37 1.90 -7.17
CA THR A 77 -11.84 3.29 -7.29
C THR A 77 -10.77 4.26 -6.79
N LEU A 78 -10.15 3.95 -5.65
CA LEU A 78 -9.07 4.77 -5.11
C LEU A 78 -7.90 4.84 -6.08
N ALA A 79 -7.51 3.71 -6.66
CA ALA A 79 -6.42 3.66 -7.63
C ALA A 79 -6.71 4.54 -8.84
N ARG A 80 -7.93 4.51 -9.37
CA ARG A 80 -8.34 5.37 -10.48
C ARG A 80 -8.27 6.84 -10.12
N GLU A 81 -8.73 7.21 -8.93
CA GLU A 81 -8.71 8.60 -8.49
C GLU A 81 -7.29 9.11 -8.31
N ILE A 82 -6.40 8.27 -7.77
CA ILE A 82 -4.99 8.63 -7.63
C ILE A 82 -4.39 8.87 -9.02
N GLU A 83 -4.65 7.97 -9.96
CA GLU A 83 -4.15 8.10 -11.33
C GLU A 83 -4.65 9.39 -11.99
N GLU A 84 -5.94 9.66 -11.86
CA GLU A 84 -6.55 10.86 -12.45
C GLU A 84 -5.96 12.15 -11.87
N ARG A 85 -5.73 12.19 -10.56
CA ARG A 85 -5.25 13.39 -9.89
C ARG A 85 -3.74 13.60 -9.99
N THR A 86 -2.97 12.54 -10.17
CA THR A 86 -1.50 12.64 -10.24
C THR A 86 -0.96 12.57 -11.65
N GLY A 87 -1.68 11.92 -12.55
CA GLY A 87 -1.16 11.59 -13.88
C GLY A 87 -0.10 10.49 -13.86
N LEU A 88 0.15 9.87 -12.70
CA LEU A 88 1.14 8.82 -12.54
C LEU A 88 0.53 7.45 -12.86
N PRO A 89 1.34 6.49 -13.34
CA PRO A 89 0.85 5.12 -13.50
C PRO A 89 0.53 4.51 -12.14
N VAL A 90 -0.64 3.90 -12.03
CA VAL A 90 -1.09 3.23 -10.82
C VAL A 90 -1.40 1.78 -11.17
N LYS A 91 -0.73 0.86 -10.47
CA LYS A 91 -0.90 -0.58 -10.67
C LYS A 91 -1.63 -1.18 -9.46
N LEU A 92 -2.28 -2.31 -9.69
CA LEU A 92 -2.95 -3.07 -8.64
C LEU A 92 -2.14 -4.33 -8.35
N TRP A 93 -2.05 -4.68 -7.08
CA TRP A 93 -1.31 -5.87 -6.63
C TRP A 93 -2.21 -6.76 -5.78
N ASP A 94 -2.27 -8.04 -6.11
CA ASP A 94 -3.08 -9.03 -5.39
C ASP A 94 -2.52 -9.23 -3.98
N GLU A 95 -3.31 -8.85 -2.95
CA GLU A 95 -2.89 -8.89 -1.55
C GLU A 95 -2.99 -10.27 -0.89
N ARG A 96 -3.56 -11.28 -1.57
CA ARG A 96 -3.82 -12.58 -0.94
C ARG A 96 -2.60 -13.19 -0.23
N ARG A 97 -1.41 -12.94 -0.75
CA ARG A 97 -0.16 -13.48 -0.18
C ARG A 97 0.45 -12.60 0.89
N THR A 98 0.32 -11.28 0.76
CA THR A 98 1.01 -10.33 1.63
C THR A 98 0.42 -10.28 3.04
N THR A 99 -0.89 -10.39 3.18
CA THR A 99 -1.55 -10.34 4.48
C THR A 99 -1.09 -11.47 5.40
N VAL A 100 -0.98 -12.69 4.86
CA VAL A 100 -0.50 -13.85 5.64
C VAL A 100 0.92 -13.61 6.12
N GLU A 101 1.80 -13.14 5.25
CA GLU A 101 3.20 -12.84 5.60
C GLU A 101 3.31 -11.76 6.67
N ALA A 102 2.48 -10.70 6.57
CA ALA A 102 2.45 -9.63 7.57
C ALA A 102 2.08 -10.16 8.95
N HIS A 103 1.07 -11.02 9.04
CA HIS A 103 0.65 -11.61 10.31
C HIS A 103 1.73 -12.54 10.89
N GLN A 104 2.40 -13.29 10.05
CA GLN A 104 3.50 -14.15 10.49
C GLN A 104 4.65 -13.34 11.09
N ILE A 105 5.03 -12.25 10.47
CA ILE A 105 6.07 -11.36 10.96
C ILE A 105 5.68 -10.79 12.32
N LEU A 106 4.44 -10.34 12.48
CA LEU A 106 3.95 -9.77 13.73
C LEU A 106 3.90 -10.80 14.85
N ASN A 107 3.52 -12.04 14.56
CA ASN A 107 3.51 -13.10 15.54
C ASN A 107 4.92 -13.38 16.06
N GLN A 108 5.93 -13.30 15.21
CA GLN A 108 7.32 -13.46 15.59
C GLN A 108 7.82 -12.34 16.50
N HIS A 109 7.29 -11.12 16.31
CA HIS A 109 7.73 -9.95 17.05
C HIS A 109 6.84 -9.57 18.23
N ASN A 110 5.75 -10.31 18.46
CA ASN A 110 4.91 -10.18 19.65
C ASN A 110 4.26 -8.80 19.83
N TYR A 111 3.82 -8.17 18.76
CA TYR A 111 3.15 -6.87 18.82
C TYR A 111 1.67 -7.02 19.18
N HIS A 112 1.15 -6.06 19.96
CA HIS A 112 -0.22 -6.07 20.45
C HIS A 112 -0.90 -4.70 20.36
N GLY A 113 -2.25 -4.70 20.33
CA GLY A 113 -3.07 -3.50 20.42
C GLY A 113 -2.90 -2.54 19.24
N THR A 114 -2.98 -1.24 19.52
CA THR A 114 -2.86 -0.19 18.50
C THR A 114 -1.53 -0.23 17.78
N LYS A 115 -0.46 -0.46 18.53
CA LYS A 115 0.90 -0.57 17.96
C LYS A 115 0.95 -1.73 16.97
N ARG A 116 0.31 -2.86 17.32
CA ARG A 116 0.23 -4.02 16.41
C ARG A 116 -0.52 -3.67 15.13
N LYS A 117 -1.66 -2.96 15.23
CA LYS A 117 -2.46 -2.57 14.07
C LYS A 117 -1.69 -1.65 13.13
N ASN A 118 -1.00 -0.64 13.67
CA ASN A 118 -0.19 0.26 12.86
C ASN A 118 0.96 -0.49 12.18
N THR A 119 1.57 -1.43 12.89
CA THR A 119 2.65 -2.24 12.34
C THR A 119 2.14 -3.16 11.23
N VAL A 120 0.93 -3.75 11.40
CA VAL A 120 0.32 -4.58 10.37
C VAL A 120 0.14 -3.78 9.08
N ASP A 121 -0.42 -2.57 9.17
CA ASP A 121 -0.67 -1.74 8.00
C ASP A 121 0.64 -1.34 7.30
N ALA A 122 1.66 -0.97 8.07
CA ALA A 122 2.96 -0.61 7.53
C ALA A 122 3.66 -1.82 6.88
N VAL A 123 3.61 -2.98 7.54
CA VAL A 123 4.21 -4.21 7.01
C VAL A 123 3.47 -4.68 5.77
N ALA A 124 2.13 -4.61 5.78
CA ALA A 124 1.32 -4.98 4.61
C ALA A 124 1.67 -4.12 3.41
N ALA A 125 1.78 -2.79 3.60
CA ALA A 125 2.17 -1.89 2.53
C ALA A 125 3.58 -2.20 2.01
N ALA A 126 4.51 -2.49 2.92
CA ALA A 126 5.87 -2.87 2.55
C ALA A 126 5.91 -4.16 1.73
N LEU A 127 5.11 -5.16 2.11
CA LEU A 127 5.05 -6.43 1.39
C LEU A 127 4.41 -6.28 0.01
N ILE A 128 3.39 -5.43 -0.12
CA ILE A 128 2.81 -5.07 -1.42
C ILE A 128 3.90 -4.50 -2.31
N LEU A 129 4.64 -3.54 -1.80
CA LEU A 129 5.69 -2.89 -2.57
C LEU A 129 6.83 -3.86 -2.90
N GLU A 130 7.29 -4.66 -1.94
CA GLU A 130 8.33 -5.67 -2.18
C GLU A 130 7.91 -6.66 -3.26
N GLY A 131 6.68 -7.16 -3.20
CA GLY A 131 6.15 -8.07 -4.21
C GLY A 131 6.17 -7.43 -5.60
N TYR A 132 5.73 -6.20 -5.67
CA TYR A 132 5.70 -5.47 -6.93
C TYR A 132 7.11 -5.19 -7.47
N LEU A 133 8.03 -4.78 -6.61
CA LEU A 133 9.42 -4.54 -7.01
C LEU A 133 10.08 -5.82 -7.54
N GLY A 134 9.83 -6.94 -6.89
CA GLY A 134 10.32 -8.24 -7.35
C GLY A 134 9.75 -8.63 -8.71
N PHE A 135 8.46 -8.37 -8.92
CA PHE A 135 7.79 -8.61 -10.19
C PHE A 135 8.38 -7.75 -11.31
N ARG A 136 8.65 -6.47 -11.04
CA ARG A 136 9.23 -5.55 -12.04
C ARG A 136 10.62 -5.98 -12.53
N ARG A 137 11.38 -6.66 -11.69
CA ARG A 137 12.76 -7.07 -12.03
C ARG A 137 12.82 -8.32 -12.90
N ARG A 138 11.68 -8.97 -13.13
CA ARG A 138 11.63 -10.19 -13.95
C ARG A 138 11.62 -9.91 -15.45
#